data_6fe4da9b98f79b7455da234402996d3a
#
_entry.id   6fe4da9b98f79b7455da234402996d3a
#
_cell.length_a   1.000
_cell.length_b   1.000
_cell.length_c   1.000
_cell.angle_alpha   90.00
_cell.angle_beta   90.00
_cell.angle_gamma   90.00
#
_symmetry.space_group_name_H-M   'P 1'
#
loop_
_entity.id
_entity.type
_entity.pdbx_description
1 polymer ?
#
loop_
_entity_poly.entity_id
_entity_poly.type
_entity_poly.pdbx_seq_one_letter_code
_entity_poly.pdbx_strand_id
1 'polypeptide(L)'
;MKKLVLLAAMMMSIAAMAQEAVITFDKTTHDFGKINEADGRVTTVFEFKNEGMIPLVLTNVRASCGCTTPKWTREPIEPGKTGQITVTYNPNGRPGRFQKTVTVTSNATEATTRLYIKGEVIPKPAQPVDKYPVKMGALSLQKNNINLGSIKKNAPKNIEIEYANKTNEPVTVELLYNSSESYWVPNVTLPTVAPGQTGKIQLSLQTASCPVYGPMEAKFYVQVNGKRELSDAYAITIKANLVEDFSGMSAEDIQQAPIAEMNTEINAGVIKAGKKLSTKLTLSNAGVNPLMVRRAYSNDAELEVQQPKAAIKGGKKADIRVDINAVGATPAQYSRTVIVITNDPKKPISKVKVTWTVE
;
A
#
# COMPACT_ATOMS: atom_id res chain seq x y z
N MET A 1 -59.66 64.41 26.18
CA MET A 1 -58.21 64.22 25.97
C MET A 1 -57.74 62.77 26.19
N LYS A 2 -58.27 61.99 27.10
CA LYS A 2 -57.87 60.55 27.35
C LYS A 2 -58.24 59.59 26.23
N LYS A 3 -59.29 59.81 25.44
CA LYS A 3 -59.71 58.92 24.33
C LYS A 3 -58.91 59.10 23.06
N LEU A 4 -58.29 60.25 22.85
CA LEU A 4 -57.46 60.56 21.67
C LEU A 4 -56.07 59.94 21.82
N VAL A 5 -55.54 59.83 23.03
CA VAL A 5 -54.21 59.20 23.30
C VAL A 5 -54.29 57.68 23.17
N LEU A 6 -55.41 57.05 23.45
CA LEU A 6 -55.56 55.57 23.25
C LEU A 6 -55.63 55.20 21.76
N LEU A 7 -56.20 56.06 20.89
CA LEU A 7 -56.28 55.77 19.46
C LEU A 7 -54.91 55.95 18.77
N ALA A 8 -54.07 56.87 19.25
CA ALA A 8 -52.70 57.08 18.73
C ALA A 8 -51.76 55.94 19.16
N ALA A 9 -51.95 55.38 20.38
CA ALA A 9 -51.17 54.19 20.84
C ALA A 9 -51.55 52.89 20.12
N MET A 10 -52.78 52.79 19.60
CA MET A 10 -53.26 51.59 18.88
C MET A 10 -52.87 51.58 17.41
N MET A 11 -52.50 52.74 16.85
CA MET A 11 -51.97 52.83 15.44
C MET A 11 -50.47 52.69 15.37
N MET A 12 -49.71 52.66 16.46
CA MET A 12 -48.25 52.47 16.48
C MET A 12 -47.80 51.00 16.64
N SER A 13 -48.76 50.05 16.79
CA SER A 13 -48.47 48.64 16.91
C SER A 13 -48.56 47.83 15.59
N ILE A 14 -48.64 48.52 14.45
CA ILE A 14 -48.66 47.89 13.14
C ILE A 14 -47.31 48.10 12.47
N ALA A 15 -46.56 47.05 12.41
CA ALA A 15 -45.41 46.75 11.56
C ALA A 15 -44.03 46.77 12.20
N ALA A 16 -43.86 45.97 13.24
CA ALA A 16 -42.61 45.22 13.29
C ALA A 16 -42.75 44.01 12.37
N MET A 17 -42.98 44.22 11.08
CA MET A 17 -42.71 43.19 10.09
C MET A 17 -41.21 42.90 10.19
N ALA A 18 -40.85 41.75 10.72
CA ALA A 18 -39.47 41.28 10.71
C ALA A 18 -38.98 41.38 9.26
N GLN A 19 -38.07 42.34 9.04
CA GLN A 19 -37.42 42.44 7.75
C GLN A 19 -36.49 41.24 7.63
N GLU A 20 -36.85 40.26 6.81
CA GLU A 20 -36.14 39.02 6.68
C GLU A 20 -35.58 38.89 5.23
N ALA A 21 -34.44 38.20 5.11
CA ALA A 21 -33.98 37.72 3.82
C ALA A 21 -34.74 36.42 3.49
N VAL A 22 -35.13 36.26 2.23
CA VAL A 22 -35.84 35.06 1.75
C VAL A 22 -35.11 34.55 0.52
N ILE A 23 -34.64 33.31 0.58
CA ILE A 23 -33.97 32.66 -0.55
C ILE A 23 -34.97 31.76 -1.29
N THR A 24 -35.16 32.01 -2.57
CA THR A 24 -36.02 31.22 -3.45
C THR A 24 -35.21 30.68 -4.61
N PHE A 25 -35.13 29.36 -4.75
CA PHE A 25 -34.43 28.70 -5.85
C PHE A 25 -35.39 28.37 -6.99
N ASP A 26 -34.98 28.60 -8.24
CA ASP A 26 -35.73 28.17 -9.41
C ASP A 26 -35.91 26.66 -9.47
N LYS A 27 -34.87 25.95 -9.06
CA LYS A 27 -34.86 24.48 -8.87
C LYS A 27 -33.91 24.11 -7.75
N THR A 28 -34.26 23.07 -6.99
CA THR A 28 -33.40 22.51 -5.93
C THR A 28 -32.77 21.18 -6.32
N THR A 29 -33.12 20.65 -7.50
CA THR A 29 -32.59 19.38 -8.01
C THR A 29 -32.20 19.53 -9.48
N HIS A 30 -31.03 18.97 -9.81
CA HIS A 30 -30.58 18.86 -11.19
C HIS A 30 -30.23 17.40 -11.51
N ASP A 31 -30.81 16.88 -12.61
CA ASP A 31 -30.53 15.55 -13.12
C ASP A 31 -29.63 15.68 -14.35
N PHE A 32 -28.41 15.17 -14.28
CA PHE A 32 -27.49 15.12 -15.40
C PHE A 32 -27.84 14.02 -16.42
N GLY A 33 -28.81 13.13 -16.09
CA GLY A 33 -29.08 11.98 -16.91
C GLY A 33 -27.90 11.01 -16.96
N LYS A 34 -27.64 10.44 -18.14
CA LYS A 34 -26.46 9.59 -18.38
C LYS A 34 -25.28 10.45 -18.80
N ILE A 35 -24.18 10.34 -18.08
CA ILE A 35 -22.90 11.04 -18.34
C ILE A 35 -21.80 10.01 -18.54
N ASN A 36 -20.95 10.17 -19.56
CA ASN A 36 -19.83 9.28 -19.76
C ASN A 36 -18.68 9.68 -18.83
N GLU A 37 -18.07 8.72 -18.16
CA GLU A 37 -16.89 8.95 -17.34
C GLU A 37 -15.74 9.58 -18.13
N ALA A 38 -15.61 9.24 -19.42
CA ALA A 38 -14.57 9.72 -20.32
C ALA A 38 -14.68 11.22 -20.64
N ASP A 39 -15.88 11.81 -20.58
CA ASP A 39 -16.14 13.20 -20.92
C ASP A 39 -15.69 14.15 -19.79
N GLY A 40 -15.31 13.60 -18.64
CA GLY A 40 -14.77 14.34 -17.51
C GLY A 40 -15.84 15.01 -16.64
N ARG A 41 -15.49 16.17 -16.08
CA ARG A 41 -16.36 16.85 -15.10
C ARG A 41 -17.58 17.48 -15.76
N VAL A 42 -18.73 17.34 -15.07
CA VAL A 42 -19.98 17.99 -15.48
C VAL A 42 -20.35 19.08 -14.47
N THR A 43 -21.01 20.14 -14.96
CA THR A 43 -21.32 21.32 -14.15
C THR A 43 -22.78 21.73 -14.38
N THR A 44 -23.44 22.17 -13.32
CA THR A 44 -24.76 22.81 -13.36
C THR A 44 -24.76 24.07 -12.52
N VAL A 45 -25.73 24.95 -12.81
CA VAL A 45 -25.95 26.17 -12.05
C VAL A 45 -27.34 26.11 -11.40
N PHE A 46 -27.39 26.47 -10.14
CA PHE A 46 -28.62 26.73 -9.39
C PHE A 46 -28.73 28.25 -9.21
N GLU A 47 -29.74 28.83 -9.81
CA GLU A 47 -30.07 30.24 -9.65
C GLU A 47 -31.05 30.40 -8.49
N PHE A 48 -30.90 31.49 -7.74
CA PHE A 48 -31.79 31.85 -6.66
C PHE A 48 -32.00 33.34 -6.63
N LYS A 49 -33.09 33.77 -6.05
CA LYS A 49 -33.48 35.17 -5.90
C LYS A 49 -33.66 35.51 -4.43
N ASN A 50 -33.29 36.68 -4.03
CA ASN A 50 -33.68 37.23 -2.72
C ASN A 50 -35.08 37.88 -2.84
N GLU A 51 -36.09 37.17 -2.33
CA GLU A 51 -37.46 37.67 -2.30
C GLU A 51 -37.81 38.36 -0.97
N GLY A 52 -36.80 38.48 -0.09
CA GLY A 52 -36.92 39.21 1.18
C GLY A 52 -36.74 40.71 1.05
N MET A 53 -36.69 41.39 2.18
CA MET A 53 -36.61 42.83 2.29
C MET A 53 -35.25 43.34 2.75
N ILE A 54 -34.30 42.46 3.13
CA ILE A 54 -32.94 42.81 3.51
C ILE A 54 -31.94 42.00 2.65
N PRO A 55 -30.66 42.43 2.56
CA PRO A 55 -29.63 41.69 1.82
C PRO A 55 -29.47 40.25 2.28
N LEU A 56 -29.48 39.29 1.33
CA LEU A 56 -29.27 37.88 1.53
C LEU A 56 -27.78 37.56 1.43
N VAL A 57 -27.23 36.88 2.43
CA VAL A 57 -25.82 36.48 2.48
C VAL A 57 -25.74 34.95 2.62
N LEU A 58 -25.05 34.30 1.67
CA LEU A 58 -24.70 32.89 1.79
C LEU A 58 -23.45 32.74 2.68
N THR A 59 -23.61 32.22 3.88
CA THR A 59 -22.52 32.07 4.86
C THR A 59 -21.67 30.85 4.58
N ASN A 60 -22.28 29.77 4.06
CA ASN A 60 -21.57 28.54 3.71
C ASN A 60 -22.29 27.76 2.61
N VAL A 61 -21.53 27.13 1.72
CA VAL A 61 -22.06 26.18 0.73
C VAL A 61 -21.12 24.96 0.70
N ARG A 62 -21.64 23.82 1.15
CA ARG A 62 -20.82 22.60 1.33
C ARG A 62 -21.45 21.41 0.62
N ALA A 63 -20.62 20.69 -0.14
CA ALA A 63 -21.00 19.41 -0.73
C ALA A 63 -20.83 18.25 0.27
N SER A 64 -21.62 17.19 0.07
CA SER A 64 -21.58 15.95 0.87
C SER A 64 -20.34 15.07 0.62
N CYS A 65 -19.55 15.35 -0.43
CA CYS A 65 -18.32 14.61 -0.75
C CYS A 65 -17.32 15.49 -1.51
N GLY A 66 -16.03 15.08 -1.51
CA GLY A 66 -14.98 15.74 -2.30
C GLY A 66 -15.12 15.57 -3.83
N CYS A 67 -16.07 14.74 -4.29
CA CYS A 67 -16.38 14.56 -5.71
C CYS A 67 -17.24 15.70 -6.30
N THR A 68 -17.77 16.55 -5.44
CA THR A 68 -18.66 17.67 -5.80
C THR A 68 -18.08 18.96 -5.25
N THR A 69 -17.88 19.95 -6.11
CA THR A 69 -17.27 21.23 -5.75
C THR A 69 -18.23 22.36 -6.05
N PRO A 70 -18.80 23.02 -5.02
CA PRO A 70 -19.62 24.22 -5.22
C PRO A 70 -18.78 25.49 -5.29
N LYS A 71 -19.22 26.43 -6.14
CA LYS A 71 -18.80 27.84 -6.15
C LYS A 71 -20.07 28.68 -6.10
N TRP A 72 -20.07 29.82 -5.41
CA TRP A 72 -21.27 30.61 -5.22
C TRP A 72 -20.97 32.10 -5.15
N THR A 73 -22.01 32.94 -5.36
CA THR A 73 -21.99 34.40 -5.19
C THR A 73 -21.64 34.72 -3.74
N ARG A 74 -20.56 35.45 -3.51
CA ARG A 74 -20.04 35.80 -2.17
C ARG A 74 -20.56 37.15 -1.68
N GLU A 75 -20.90 38.05 -2.59
CA GLU A 75 -21.42 39.36 -2.31
C GLU A 75 -22.85 39.23 -1.74
N PRO A 76 -23.27 40.15 -0.86
CA PRO A 76 -24.67 40.25 -0.43
C PRO A 76 -25.60 40.48 -1.64
N ILE A 77 -26.69 39.73 -1.68
CA ILE A 77 -27.68 39.81 -2.77
C ILE A 77 -28.82 40.70 -2.29
N GLU A 78 -28.94 41.86 -2.87
CA GLU A 78 -29.96 42.88 -2.55
C GLU A 78 -31.39 42.34 -2.78
N PRO A 79 -32.40 42.89 -2.12
CA PRO A 79 -33.80 42.59 -2.36
C PRO A 79 -34.17 42.59 -3.84
N GLY A 80 -34.82 41.53 -4.32
CA GLY A 80 -35.23 41.36 -5.71
C GLY A 80 -34.11 40.96 -6.69
N LYS A 81 -32.86 40.92 -6.25
CA LYS A 81 -31.71 40.47 -7.07
C LYS A 81 -31.48 38.97 -7.02
N THR A 82 -30.73 38.45 -7.98
CA THR A 82 -30.42 37.02 -8.14
C THR A 82 -28.96 36.74 -7.81
N GLY A 83 -28.71 35.55 -7.32
CA GLY A 83 -27.39 34.92 -7.12
C GLY A 83 -27.33 33.54 -7.75
N GLN A 84 -26.15 32.95 -7.80
CA GLN A 84 -25.96 31.63 -8.38
C GLN A 84 -25.04 30.74 -7.55
N ILE A 85 -25.27 29.42 -7.61
CA ILE A 85 -24.40 28.38 -7.08
C ILE A 85 -24.04 27.45 -8.23
N THR A 86 -22.78 27.46 -8.64
CA THR A 86 -22.24 26.55 -9.65
C THR A 86 -21.77 25.28 -8.96
N VAL A 87 -22.26 24.13 -9.37
CA VAL A 87 -21.92 22.80 -8.80
C VAL A 87 -21.24 21.95 -9.85
N THR A 88 -20.00 21.57 -9.62
CA THR A 88 -19.22 20.71 -10.51
C THR A 88 -19.09 19.33 -9.88
N TYR A 89 -19.45 18.28 -10.63
CA TYR A 89 -19.29 16.87 -10.24
C TYR A 89 -18.20 16.20 -11.06
N ASN A 90 -17.35 15.41 -10.39
CA ASN A 90 -16.30 14.61 -11.00
C ASN A 90 -16.74 13.13 -11.06
N PRO A 91 -17.05 12.56 -12.23
CA PRO A 91 -17.51 11.18 -12.40
C PRO A 91 -16.37 10.16 -12.38
N ASN A 92 -15.09 10.58 -12.47
CA ASN A 92 -13.94 9.70 -12.64
C ASN A 92 -13.81 8.67 -11.49
N GLY A 93 -13.77 7.37 -11.83
CA GLY A 93 -13.73 6.25 -10.88
C GLY A 93 -15.04 6.03 -10.10
N ARG A 94 -16.20 6.51 -10.64
CA ARG A 94 -17.50 6.45 -9.96
C ARG A 94 -18.64 5.98 -10.86
N PRO A 95 -18.54 4.79 -11.48
CA PRO A 95 -19.58 4.29 -12.36
C PRO A 95 -20.90 4.01 -11.62
N GLY A 96 -22.01 4.09 -12.34
CA GLY A 96 -23.34 3.82 -11.84
C GLY A 96 -24.07 5.07 -11.36
N ARG A 97 -25.24 4.88 -10.73
CA ARG A 97 -26.13 5.95 -10.30
C ARG A 97 -25.54 6.73 -9.11
N PHE A 98 -25.72 8.02 -9.13
CA PHE A 98 -25.31 8.89 -8.03
C PHE A 98 -26.41 9.91 -7.67
N GLN A 99 -26.41 10.29 -6.39
CA GLN A 99 -27.11 11.45 -5.86
C GLN A 99 -26.21 12.12 -4.82
N LYS A 100 -25.97 13.42 -4.98
CA LYS A 100 -25.14 14.21 -4.07
C LYS A 100 -25.91 15.41 -3.59
N THR A 101 -25.62 15.81 -2.34
CA THR A 101 -26.27 16.94 -1.69
C THR A 101 -25.28 18.08 -1.55
N VAL A 102 -25.75 19.30 -1.84
CA VAL A 102 -25.06 20.55 -1.51
C VAL A 102 -25.92 21.30 -0.49
N THR A 103 -25.38 21.52 0.70
CA THR A 103 -26.03 22.26 1.78
C THR A 103 -25.65 23.71 1.68
N VAL A 104 -26.64 24.58 1.57
CA VAL A 104 -26.52 26.03 1.52
C VAL A 104 -26.94 26.60 2.85
N THR A 105 -26.12 27.40 3.48
CA THR A 105 -26.41 28.10 4.73
C THR A 105 -26.41 29.61 4.47
N SER A 106 -27.43 30.30 4.95
CA SER A 106 -27.62 31.75 4.73
C SER A 106 -28.23 32.41 5.96
N ASN A 107 -28.38 33.74 5.89
CA ASN A 107 -29.13 34.54 6.85
C ASN A 107 -30.64 34.63 6.52
N ALA A 108 -31.15 33.82 5.60
CA ALA A 108 -32.56 33.78 5.28
C ALA A 108 -33.37 33.16 6.41
N THR A 109 -34.70 33.42 6.44
CA THR A 109 -35.67 32.81 7.37
C THR A 109 -35.51 31.29 7.45
N GLU A 110 -35.37 30.61 6.31
CA GLU A 110 -34.92 29.26 6.22
C GLU A 110 -33.42 29.22 6.10
N ALA A 111 -32.72 29.12 7.24
CA ALA A 111 -31.27 29.25 7.34
C ALA A 111 -30.49 28.16 6.55
N THR A 112 -31.13 27.05 6.18
CA THR A 112 -30.45 25.92 5.50
C THR A 112 -31.31 25.34 4.40
N THR A 113 -30.82 25.44 3.16
CA THR A 113 -31.44 24.82 1.98
C THR A 113 -30.56 23.70 1.43
N ARG A 114 -31.16 22.60 0.94
CA ARG A 114 -30.43 21.50 0.31
C ARG A 114 -30.71 21.45 -1.18
N LEU A 115 -29.63 21.46 -1.93
CA LEU A 115 -29.64 21.23 -3.38
C LEU A 115 -29.18 19.81 -3.69
N TYR A 116 -29.73 19.23 -4.72
CA TYR A 116 -29.42 17.85 -5.14
C TYR A 116 -28.95 17.82 -6.58
N ILE A 117 -27.89 17.08 -6.82
CA ILE A 117 -27.50 16.65 -8.16
C ILE A 117 -27.60 15.14 -8.24
N LYS A 118 -28.07 14.60 -9.33
CA LYS A 118 -28.19 13.18 -9.58
C LYS A 118 -27.89 12.84 -11.03
N GLY A 119 -27.70 11.56 -11.32
CA GLY A 119 -27.45 11.04 -12.67
C GLY A 119 -26.94 9.61 -12.62
N GLU A 120 -26.48 9.14 -13.76
CA GLU A 120 -25.87 7.82 -13.95
C GLU A 120 -24.57 7.96 -14.74
N VAL A 121 -23.44 7.51 -14.16
CA VAL A 121 -22.15 7.51 -14.82
C VAL A 121 -21.99 6.23 -15.63
N ILE A 122 -21.86 6.37 -16.94
CA ILE A 122 -21.49 5.29 -17.86
C ILE A 122 -19.97 5.11 -17.75
N PRO A 123 -19.50 3.92 -17.35
CA PRO A 123 -18.08 3.70 -17.16
C PRO A 123 -17.30 3.85 -18.46
N LYS A 124 -16.09 4.33 -18.37
CA LYS A 124 -15.14 4.30 -19.46
C LYS A 124 -14.91 2.85 -19.88
N PRO A 125 -14.92 2.53 -21.19
CA PRO A 125 -14.56 1.19 -21.64
C PRO A 125 -13.22 0.78 -21.06
N ALA A 126 -13.16 -0.40 -20.45
CA ALA A 126 -11.90 -0.94 -19.94
C ALA A 126 -10.92 -1.03 -21.11
N GLN A 127 -9.76 -0.36 -20.99
CA GLN A 127 -8.68 -0.55 -21.95
C GLN A 127 -8.26 -2.03 -21.90
N PRO A 128 -8.05 -2.70 -23.02
CA PRO A 128 -7.51 -4.05 -23.01
C PRO A 128 -6.21 -4.06 -22.21
N VAL A 129 -6.20 -4.81 -21.11
CA VAL A 129 -4.98 -4.95 -20.30
C VAL A 129 -3.98 -5.75 -21.12
N ASP A 130 -2.81 -5.17 -21.40
CA ASP A 130 -1.74 -5.90 -22.05
C ASP A 130 -1.33 -7.08 -21.16
N LYS A 131 -1.55 -8.30 -21.62
CA LYS A 131 -1.19 -9.52 -20.91
C LYS A 131 0.31 -9.64 -20.67
N TYR A 132 1.13 -9.00 -21.51
CA TYR A 132 2.59 -9.06 -21.50
C TYR A 132 3.20 -7.64 -21.44
N PRO A 133 3.10 -6.94 -20.31
CA PRO A 133 3.53 -5.54 -20.20
C PRO A 133 5.04 -5.37 -20.03
N VAL A 134 5.76 -6.43 -19.62
CA VAL A 134 7.19 -6.35 -19.32
C VAL A 134 7.99 -6.65 -20.59
N LYS A 135 8.67 -5.65 -21.13
CA LYS A 135 9.51 -5.80 -22.34
C LYS A 135 10.95 -6.17 -21.97
N MET A 136 11.49 -7.22 -22.62
CA MET A 136 12.89 -7.64 -22.55
C MET A 136 13.44 -7.81 -23.97
N GLY A 137 13.91 -6.71 -24.58
CA GLY A 137 14.26 -6.68 -25.98
C GLY A 137 13.08 -7.01 -26.89
N ALA A 138 13.20 -8.05 -27.71
CA ALA A 138 12.15 -8.55 -28.60
C ALA A 138 11.08 -9.39 -27.88
N LEU A 139 11.32 -9.79 -26.64
CA LEU A 139 10.40 -10.60 -25.83
C LEU A 139 9.53 -9.72 -24.93
N SER A 140 8.30 -10.15 -24.69
CA SER A 140 7.37 -9.51 -23.75
C SER A 140 6.89 -10.53 -22.74
N LEU A 141 7.08 -10.28 -21.42
CA LEU A 141 6.70 -11.17 -20.34
C LEU A 141 5.43 -10.68 -19.62
N GLN A 142 4.70 -11.64 -19.06
CA GLN A 142 3.55 -11.35 -18.21
C GLN A 142 3.96 -10.58 -16.94
N LYS A 143 5.10 -10.98 -16.35
CA LYS A 143 5.67 -10.39 -15.12
C LYS A 143 7.14 -10.77 -15.00
N ASN A 144 7.92 -9.99 -14.25
CA ASN A 144 9.32 -10.29 -13.95
C ASN A 144 9.69 -10.12 -12.46
N ASN A 145 8.76 -9.65 -11.64
CA ASN A 145 8.92 -9.56 -10.20
C ASN A 145 7.88 -10.45 -9.52
N ILE A 146 8.34 -11.47 -8.82
CA ILE A 146 7.48 -12.47 -8.19
C ILE A 146 7.79 -12.51 -6.69
N ASN A 147 6.79 -12.23 -5.87
CA ASN A 147 6.88 -12.41 -4.42
C ASN A 147 6.03 -13.62 -4.01
N LEU A 148 6.69 -14.66 -3.53
CA LEU A 148 6.04 -15.90 -3.08
C LEU A 148 5.56 -15.82 -1.64
N GLY A 149 5.87 -14.74 -0.91
CA GLY A 149 5.60 -14.63 0.50
C GLY A 149 6.33 -15.69 1.32
N SER A 150 5.71 -16.21 2.37
CA SER A 150 6.26 -17.29 3.17
C SER A 150 6.01 -18.65 2.50
N ILE A 151 7.07 -19.41 2.29
CA ILE A 151 7.05 -20.76 1.73
C ILE A 151 7.63 -21.75 2.74
N LYS A 152 7.05 -22.95 2.81
CA LYS A 152 7.44 -23.96 3.78
C LYS A 152 8.61 -24.81 3.29
N LYS A 153 9.50 -25.19 4.19
CA LYS A 153 10.51 -26.22 3.96
C LYS A 153 9.83 -27.53 3.57
N ASN A 154 10.44 -28.33 2.70
CA ASN A 154 9.90 -29.59 2.17
C ASN A 154 8.60 -29.48 1.35
N ALA A 155 8.18 -28.28 0.97
CA ALA A 155 7.04 -28.03 0.09
C ALA A 155 7.52 -27.35 -1.21
N PRO A 156 7.82 -28.10 -2.29
CA PRO A 156 8.34 -27.54 -3.51
C PRO A 156 7.37 -26.51 -4.10
N LYS A 157 7.92 -25.45 -4.72
CA LYS A 157 7.14 -24.36 -5.26
C LYS A 157 7.43 -24.18 -6.76
N ASN A 158 6.37 -24.33 -7.55
CA ASN A 158 6.44 -24.10 -9.00
C ASN A 158 5.94 -22.71 -9.35
N ILE A 159 6.65 -22.05 -10.25
CA ILE A 159 6.39 -20.72 -10.76
C ILE A 159 6.32 -20.80 -12.27
N GLU A 160 5.30 -20.19 -12.84
CA GLU A 160 5.11 -20.12 -14.29
C GLU A 160 5.02 -18.65 -14.71
N ILE A 161 5.76 -18.29 -15.75
CA ILE A 161 5.80 -16.95 -16.32
C ILE A 161 5.59 -17.10 -17.80
N GLU A 162 4.49 -16.59 -18.31
CA GLU A 162 4.23 -16.56 -19.74
C GLU A 162 5.01 -15.42 -20.40
N TYR A 163 5.46 -15.68 -21.63
CA TYR A 163 6.05 -14.68 -22.51
C TYR A 163 5.45 -14.76 -23.91
N ALA A 164 5.57 -13.68 -24.66
CA ALA A 164 5.10 -13.57 -26.04
C ALA A 164 6.16 -12.92 -26.92
N ASN A 165 6.25 -13.37 -28.17
CA ASN A 165 6.93 -12.67 -29.21
C ASN A 165 5.93 -11.74 -29.93
N LYS A 166 6.04 -10.44 -29.70
CA LYS A 166 5.20 -9.41 -30.34
C LYS A 166 5.89 -8.79 -31.57
N THR A 167 7.02 -9.34 -31.99
CA THR A 167 7.77 -8.88 -33.18
C THR A 167 7.37 -9.69 -34.41
N ASN A 168 7.91 -9.30 -35.57
CA ASN A 168 7.67 -10.00 -36.86
C ASN A 168 8.73 -11.07 -37.16
N GLU A 169 9.73 -11.25 -36.28
CA GLU A 169 10.83 -12.20 -36.45
C GLU A 169 10.82 -13.25 -35.33
N PRO A 170 11.29 -14.48 -35.58
CA PRO A 170 11.46 -15.48 -34.53
C PRO A 170 12.43 -15.00 -33.44
N VAL A 171 12.16 -15.34 -32.18
CA VAL A 171 12.98 -14.96 -31.03
C VAL A 171 13.41 -16.20 -30.28
N THR A 172 14.73 -16.31 -30.00
CA THR A 172 15.24 -17.36 -29.10
C THR A 172 15.28 -16.89 -27.67
N VAL A 173 14.99 -17.81 -26.74
CA VAL A 173 14.87 -17.53 -25.28
C VAL A 173 15.67 -18.56 -24.50
N GLU A 174 16.63 -18.10 -23.72
CA GLU A 174 17.42 -18.90 -22.79
C GLU A 174 17.45 -18.24 -21.41
N LEU A 175 17.76 -19.01 -20.38
CA LEU A 175 17.91 -18.49 -19.03
C LEU A 175 19.35 -18.63 -18.54
N LEU A 176 19.89 -17.52 -18.05
CA LEU A 176 21.15 -17.49 -17.29
C LEU A 176 20.84 -17.34 -15.81
N TYR A 177 21.39 -18.20 -14.99
CA TYR A 177 21.21 -18.20 -13.55
C TYR A 177 22.45 -18.74 -12.84
N ASN A 178 22.51 -18.54 -11.53
CA ASN A 178 23.58 -19.10 -10.71
C ASN A 178 23.37 -20.62 -10.50
N SER A 179 24.07 -21.43 -11.28
CA SER A 179 23.97 -22.90 -11.22
C SER A 179 24.44 -23.51 -9.89
N SER A 180 25.17 -22.77 -9.05
CA SER A 180 25.52 -23.24 -7.69
C SER A 180 24.29 -23.31 -6.77
N GLU A 181 23.19 -22.64 -7.14
CA GLU A 181 21.89 -22.72 -6.45
C GLU A 181 21.06 -23.89 -7.01
N SER A 182 21.56 -25.12 -6.87
CA SER A 182 20.98 -26.35 -7.43
C SER A 182 19.55 -26.67 -6.96
N TYR A 183 19.04 -25.94 -5.99
CA TYR A 183 17.65 -26.01 -5.54
C TYR A 183 16.66 -25.29 -6.47
N TRP A 184 17.13 -24.57 -7.48
CA TRP A 184 16.33 -24.04 -8.57
C TRP A 184 16.43 -24.94 -9.81
N VAL A 185 15.28 -25.34 -10.38
CA VAL A 185 15.19 -26.10 -11.62
C VAL A 185 14.43 -25.27 -12.64
N PRO A 186 15.13 -24.53 -13.51
CA PRO A 186 14.50 -23.75 -14.57
C PRO A 186 14.23 -24.60 -15.81
N ASN A 187 13.16 -24.25 -16.53
CA ASN A 187 12.81 -24.82 -17.83
C ASN A 187 12.15 -23.75 -18.71
N VAL A 188 12.46 -23.76 -20.02
CA VAL A 188 11.83 -22.91 -21.03
C VAL A 188 11.08 -23.81 -22.00
N THR A 189 9.76 -23.73 -22.02
CA THR A 189 8.91 -24.67 -22.78
C THR A 189 8.98 -24.49 -24.29
N LEU A 190 9.28 -23.28 -24.76
CA LEU A 190 9.43 -22.95 -26.16
C LEU A 190 10.65 -22.03 -26.36
N PRO A 191 11.85 -22.60 -26.53
CA PRO A 191 13.09 -21.82 -26.63
C PRO A 191 13.20 -21.00 -27.93
N THR A 192 12.42 -21.32 -28.97
CA THR A 192 12.26 -20.50 -30.17
C THR A 192 10.81 -20.15 -30.38
N VAL A 193 10.49 -18.88 -30.40
CA VAL A 193 9.12 -18.34 -30.42
C VAL A 193 8.90 -17.61 -31.74
N ALA A 194 7.99 -18.13 -32.56
CA ALA A 194 7.63 -17.48 -33.84
C ALA A 194 6.80 -16.18 -33.55
N PRO A 195 6.69 -15.29 -34.54
CA PRO A 195 5.84 -14.11 -34.45
C PRO A 195 4.42 -14.43 -33.94
N GLY A 196 3.94 -13.69 -32.92
CA GLY A 196 2.63 -13.87 -32.31
C GLY A 196 2.48 -15.09 -31.39
N GLN A 197 3.46 -15.96 -31.29
CA GLN A 197 3.44 -17.11 -30.38
C GLN A 197 3.80 -16.74 -28.94
N THR A 198 3.39 -17.63 -28.03
CA THR A 198 3.68 -17.55 -26.60
C THR A 198 4.37 -18.79 -26.10
N GLY A 199 5.20 -18.66 -25.07
CA GLY A 199 5.83 -19.75 -24.36
C GLY A 199 5.79 -19.51 -22.86
N LYS A 200 6.44 -20.41 -22.09
CA LYS A 200 6.50 -20.34 -20.65
C LYS A 200 7.90 -20.57 -20.12
N ILE A 201 8.27 -19.76 -19.15
CA ILE A 201 9.40 -20.02 -18.25
C ILE A 201 8.82 -20.69 -17.02
N GLN A 202 9.30 -21.89 -16.71
CA GLN A 202 8.92 -22.65 -15.53
C GLN A 202 10.12 -22.70 -14.59
N LEU A 203 9.92 -22.31 -13.34
CA LEU A 203 10.95 -22.32 -12.30
C LEU A 203 10.43 -23.15 -11.13
N SER A 204 11.11 -24.24 -10.81
CA SER A 204 10.78 -25.09 -9.68
C SER A 204 11.79 -24.86 -8.55
N LEU A 205 11.31 -24.42 -7.39
CA LEU A 205 12.10 -24.28 -6.18
C LEU A 205 11.97 -25.56 -5.34
N GLN A 206 13.06 -26.30 -5.22
CA GLN A 206 13.16 -27.51 -4.40
C GLN A 206 13.50 -27.11 -2.96
N THR A 207 12.47 -26.77 -2.18
CA THR A 207 12.64 -26.21 -0.84
C THR A 207 13.34 -27.16 0.14
N ALA A 208 13.27 -28.47 -0.07
CA ALA A 208 13.96 -29.48 0.76
C ALA A 208 15.49 -29.32 0.71
N SER A 209 16.04 -29.04 -0.46
CA SER A 209 17.50 -28.87 -0.65
C SER A 209 17.99 -27.45 -0.45
N CYS A 210 17.09 -26.46 -0.33
CA CYS A 210 17.46 -25.07 -0.10
C CYS A 210 18.16 -24.90 1.26
N PRO A 211 19.38 -24.41 1.34
CA PRO A 211 20.14 -24.32 2.58
C PRO A 211 19.76 -23.10 3.44
N VAL A 212 19.06 -22.14 2.85
CA VAL A 212 18.80 -20.83 3.46
C VAL A 212 17.40 -20.79 4.06
N TYR A 213 17.27 -20.32 5.30
CA TYR A 213 16.01 -19.95 5.93
C TYR A 213 15.85 -18.43 5.98
N GLY A 214 14.60 -17.95 6.05
CA GLY A 214 14.29 -16.54 6.05
C GLY A 214 14.21 -15.95 4.63
N PRO A 215 14.40 -14.63 4.50
CA PRO A 215 14.33 -13.95 3.21
C PRO A 215 15.38 -14.48 2.24
N MET A 216 14.93 -14.73 1.01
CA MET A 216 15.76 -15.13 -0.12
C MET A 216 15.34 -14.37 -1.38
N GLU A 217 16.30 -14.10 -2.23
CA GLU A 217 16.09 -13.50 -3.55
C GLU A 217 16.89 -14.29 -4.57
N ALA A 218 16.27 -14.63 -5.70
CA ALA A 218 16.91 -15.25 -6.84
C ALA A 218 16.68 -14.41 -8.09
N LYS A 219 17.71 -14.28 -8.95
CA LYS A 219 17.64 -13.59 -10.23
C LYS A 219 17.94 -14.58 -11.37
N PHE A 220 17.04 -14.59 -12.36
CA PHE A 220 17.19 -15.31 -13.61
C PHE A 220 17.23 -14.28 -14.73
N TYR A 221 18.30 -14.27 -15.53
CA TYR A 221 18.42 -13.33 -16.63
C TYR A 221 17.94 -13.99 -17.92
N VAL A 222 17.02 -13.32 -18.60
CA VAL A 222 16.47 -13.80 -19.88
C VAL A 222 17.41 -13.39 -21.01
N GLN A 223 18.06 -14.36 -21.64
CA GLN A 223 18.85 -14.15 -22.83
C GLN A 223 17.93 -14.21 -24.04
N VAL A 224 17.91 -13.14 -24.83
CA VAL A 224 17.06 -12.98 -26.02
C VAL A 224 17.94 -12.91 -27.24
N ASN A 225 17.70 -13.80 -28.23
CA ASN A 225 18.48 -13.90 -29.47
C ASN A 225 20.01 -14.04 -29.25
N GLY A 226 20.40 -14.86 -28.27
CA GLY A 226 21.78 -15.09 -27.90
C GLY A 226 22.51 -13.90 -27.25
N LYS A 227 21.83 -12.76 -27.07
CA LYS A 227 22.43 -11.59 -26.41
C LYS A 227 22.46 -11.78 -24.90
N ARG A 228 23.69 -11.90 -24.35
CA ARG A 228 23.91 -12.01 -22.92
C ARG A 228 23.80 -10.63 -22.27
N GLU A 229 22.72 -10.41 -21.52
CA GLU A 229 22.43 -9.15 -20.82
C GLU A 229 22.15 -9.46 -19.33
N LEU A 230 23.02 -8.97 -18.43
CA LEU A 230 22.92 -9.20 -16.97
C LEU A 230 22.43 -7.96 -16.22
N SER A 231 21.59 -7.16 -16.87
CA SER A 231 20.96 -6.00 -16.25
C SER A 231 19.59 -6.32 -15.65
N ASP A 232 19.12 -5.50 -14.73
CA ASP A 232 17.79 -5.65 -14.13
C ASP A 232 16.66 -5.54 -15.17
N ALA A 233 16.89 -4.92 -16.31
CA ALA A 233 15.94 -4.85 -17.42
C ALA A 233 15.63 -6.23 -18.04
N TYR A 234 16.56 -7.19 -17.91
CA TYR A 234 16.41 -8.56 -18.39
C TYR A 234 16.28 -9.58 -17.26
N ALA A 235 16.11 -9.12 -16.02
CA ALA A 235 16.02 -10.00 -14.85
C ALA A 235 14.58 -10.38 -14.51
N ILE A 236 14.37 -11.66 -14.23
CA ILE A 236 13.25 -12.16 -13.46
C ILE A 236 13.71 -12.28 -12.02
N THR A 237 13.11 -11.50 -11.11
CA THR A 237 13.44 -11.48 -9.69
C THR A 237 12.38 -12.21 -8.90
N ILE A 238 12.78 -13.21 -8.11
CA ILE A 238 11.90 -13.98 -7.24
C ILE A 238 12.31 -13.73 -5.80
N LYS A 239 11.35 -13.29 -4.99
CA LYS A 239 11.52 -13.10 -3.55
C LYS A 239 10.65 -14.09 -2.79
N ALA A 240 11.20 -14.68 -1.74
CA ALA A 240 10.49 -15.60 -0.87
C ALA A 240 11.02 -15.46 0.57
N ASN A 241 10.26 -15.99 1.53
CA ASN A 241 10.70 -16.17 2.91
C ASN A 241 10.54 -17.64 3.27
N LEU A 242 11.65 -18.41 3.28
CA LEU A 242 11.62 -19.83 3.59
C LEU A 242 11.50 -20.04 5.10
N VAL A 243 10.44 -20.72 5.52
CA VAL A 243 10.14 -21.01 6.92
C VAL A 243 10.15 -22.51 7.19
N GLU A 244 10.39 -22.91 8.45
CA GLU A 244 10.24 -24.28 8.91
C GLU A 244 8.76 -24.72 8.77
N ASP A 245 8.52 -25.98 8.46
CA ASP A 245 7.16 -26.54 8.45
C ASP A 245 6.91 -27.35 9.73
N PHE A 246 6.07 -26.81 10.59
CA PHE A 246 5.65 -27.44 11.84
C PHE A 246 4.27 -28.11 11.75
N SER A 247 3.64 -28.12 10.58
CA SER A 247 2.25 -28.60 10.43
C SER A 247 2.05 -30.10 10.67
N GLY A 248 3.14 -30.90 10.60
CA GLY A 248 3.10 -32.33 10.84
C GLY A 248 3.46 -32.77 12.28
N MET A 249 3.70 -31.79 13.19
CA MET A 249 4.07 -32.12 14.57
C MET A 249 2.86 -32.59 15.38
N SER A 250 3.04 -33.68 16.11
CA SER A 250 2.07 -34.16 17.11
C SER A 250 2.08 -33.27 18.37
N ALA A 251 1.10 -33.47 19.25
CA ALA A 251 1.07 -32.77 20.53
C ALA A 251 2.29 -33.13 21.41
N GLU A 252 2.74 -34.39 21.32
CA GLU A 252 3.95 -34.88 22.04
C GLU A 252 5.22 -34.22 21.48
N ASP A 253 5.35 -34.12 20.14
CA ASP A 253 6.48 -33.43 19.51
C ASP A 253 6.55 -31.95 19.95
N ILE A 254 5.40 -31.27 20.05
CA ILE A 254 5.32 -29.89 20.50
C ILE A 254 5.71 -29.75 21.99
N GLN A 255 5.34 -30.73 22.81
CA GLN A 255 5.70 -30.75 24.23
C GLN A 255 7.22 -30.97 24.44
N GLN A 256 7.84 -31.78 23.60
CA GLN A 256 9.27 -32.06 23.62
C GLN A 256 10.10 -31.05 22.82
N ALA A 257 9.47 -30.14 22.14
CA ALA A 257 10.13 -29.20 21.23
C ALA A 257 11.16 -28.31 21.95
N PRO A 258 12.16 -27.80 21.24
CA PRO A 258 13.05 -26.80 21.78
C PRO A 258 12.28 -25.50 22.06
N ILE A 259 12.71 -24.74 23.06
CA ILE A 259 12.17 -23.44 23.43
C ILE A 259 13.33 -22.43 23.43
N ALA A 260 13.24 -21.47 22.53
CA ALA A 260 14.28 -20.43 22.38
C ALA A 260 14.01 -19.25 23.31
N GLU A 261 14.93 -19.01 24.24
CA GLU A 261 14.89 -17.84 25.12
C GLU A 261 16.12 -16.97 24.91
N MET A 262 15.90 -15.67 24.76
CA MET A 262 16.94 -14.67 24.58
C MET A 262 16.43 -13.28 25.00
N ASN A 263 17.33 -12.38 25.31
CA ASN A 263 16.98 -10.99 25.52
C ASN A 263 16.48 -10.37 24.21
N THR A 264 15.45 -9.54 24.28
CA THR A 264 14.88 -8.82 23.13
C THR A 264 15.64 -7.52 22.83
N GLU A 265 16.55 -7.11 23.70
CA GLU A 265 17.37 -5.91 23.54
C GLU A 265 18.77 -6.13 24.12
N ILE A 266 19.78 -5.60 23.42
CA ILE A 266 21.19 -5.58 23.84
C ILE A 266 21.68 -4.13 23.68
N ASN A 267 22.29 -3.60 24.74
CA ASN A 267 23.10 -2.40 24.65
C ASN A 267 24.57 -2.79 24.52
N ALA A 268 25.17 -2.52 23.36
CA ALA A 268 26.57 -2.83 23.10
C ALA A 268 27.54 -1.79 23.67
N GLY A 269 27.03 -0.67 24.23
CA GLY A 269 27.85 0.38 24.83
C GLY A 269 28.33 1.45 23.84
N VAL A 270 29.53 1.98 24.08
CA VAL A 270 30.08 3.08 23.29
C VAL A 270 31.20 2.58 22.39
N ILE A 271 31.22 3.07 21.15
CA ILE A 271 32.23 2.77 20.14
C ILE A 271 32.79 4.08 19.56
N LYS A 272 34.08 4.16 19.36
CA LYS A 272 34.71 5.29 18.67
C LYS A 272 34.42 5.21 17.16
N ALA A 273 34.16 6.37 16.54
CA ALA A 273 33.96 6.45 15.09
C ALA A 273 35.11 5.76 14.32
N GLY A 274 34.76 5.03 13.25
CA GLY A 274 35.74 4.28 12.46
C GLY A 274 36.23 2.96 13.07
N LYS A 275 35.74 2.55 14.24
CA LYS A 275 36.14 1.29 14.93
C LYS A 275 35.06 0.22 14.77
N LYS A 276 35.42 -1.01 15.16
CA LYS A 276 34.52 -2.15 15.26
C LYS A 276 34.37 -2.57 16.72
N LEU A 277 33.18 -3.06 17.08
CA LEU A 277 32.88 -3.58 18.40
C LEU A 277 32.17 -4.93 18.25
N SER A 278 32.54 -5.91 19.07
CA SER A 278 31.84 -7.20 19.13
C SER A 278 31.03 -7.29 20.42
N THR A 279 29.79 -7.71 20.29
CA THR A 279 28.91 -8.06 21.40
C THR A 279 28.31 -9.46 21.20
N LYS A 280 27.61 -9.95 22.20
CA LYS A 280 27.03 -11.29 22.19
C LYS A 280 25.56 -11.24 22.55
N LEU A 281 24.76 -12.03 21.82
CA LEU A 281 23.39 -12.39 22.17
C LEU A 281 23.40 -13.83 22.67
N THR A 282 23.15 -14.03 23.95
CA THR A 282 23.06 -15.37 24.53
C THR A 282 21.68 -15.95 24.26
N LEU A 283 21.65 -17.13 23.64
CA LEU A 283 20.46 -17.92 23.36
C LEU A 283 20.47 -19.14 24.25
N SER A 284 19.40 -19.39 25.01
CA SER A 284 19.19 -20.59 25.80
C SER A 284 18.09 -21.48 25.21
N ASN A 285 18.24 -22.77 25.41
CA ASN A 285 17.20 -23.75 25.11
C ASN A 285 16.51 -24.18 26.42
N ALA A 286 15.31 -23.64 26.68
CA ALA A 286 14.49 -24.03 27.82
C ALA A 286 13.63 -25.28 27.55
N GLY A 287 13.64 -25.80 26.32
CA GLY A 287 12.95 -27.03 25.93
C GLY A 287 13.82 -28.30 26.10
N VAL A 288 13.28 -29.41 25.64
CA VAL A 288 13.93 -30.77 25.78
C VAL A 288 14.79 -31.06 24.55
N ASN A 289 14.18 -31.04 23.37
CA ASN A 289 14.86 -31.34 22.12
C ASN A 289 15.90 -30.28 21.73
N PRO A 290 16.94 -30.64 20.95
CA PRO A 290 17.98 -29.71 20.55
C PRO A 290 17.43 -28.49 19.78
N LEU A 291 17.79 -27.31 20.23
CA LEU A 291 17.49 -26.05 19.56
C LEU A 291 18.54 -25.76 18.50
N MET A 292 18.09 -25.59 17.26
CA MET A 292 18.94 -25.23 16.13
C MET A 292 18.70 -23.78 15.71
N VAL A 293 19.75 -23.00 15.59
CA VAL A 293 19.71 -21.70 14.93
C VAL A 293 19.77 -21.95 13.42
N ARG A 294 18.66 -21.78 12.75
CA ARG A 294 18.55 -21.95 11.28
C ARG A 294 19.23 -20.80 10.55
N ARG A 295 19.05 -19.58 11.05
CA ARG A 295 19.73 -18.38 10.57
C ARG A 295 19.70 -17.29 11.63
N ALA A 296 20.82 -16.57 11.79
CA ALA A 296 20.88 -15.30 12.51
C ALA A 296 21.47 -14.24 11.57
N TYR A 297 20.79 -13.10 11.41
CA TYR A 297 21.22 -12.08 10.46
C TYR A 297 20.67 -10.69 10.83
N SER A 298 21.23 -9.67 10.22
CA SER A 298 20.65 -8.32 10.15
C SER A 298 20.52 -7.90 8.68
N ASN A 299 19.57 -7.04 8.39
CA ASN A 299 19.46 -6.38 7.08
C ASN A 299 20.32 -5.11 7.02
N ASP A 300 20.86 -4.69 8.15
CA ASP A 300 21.65 -3.48 8.29
C ASP A 300 23.14 -3.79 8.06
N ALA A 301 23.77 -3.08 7.15
CA ALA A 301 25.15 -3.31 6.73
C ALA A 301 26.19 -3.07 7.86
N GLU A 302 25.78 -2.34 8.90
CA GLU A 302 26.62 -2.08 10.09
C GLU A 302 26.75 -3.31 11.01
N LEU A 303 25.87 -4.32 10.87
CA LEU A 303 25.88 -5.52 11.71
C LEU A 303 26.27 -6.76 10.91
N GLU A 304 27.34 -7.44 11.36
CA GLU A 304 27.69 -8.79 10.94
C GLU A 304 27.30 -9.78 12.05
N VAL A 305 26.53 -10.81 11.73
CA VAL A 305 25.99 -11.76 12.71
C VAL A 305 26.52 -13.16 12.43
N GLN A 306 27.12 -13.79 13.46
CA GLN A 306 27.67 -15.14 13.41
C GLN A 306 26.93 -16.05 14.37
N GLN A 307 26.22 -17.03 13.84
CA GLN A 307 25.43 -17.99 14.61
C GLN A 307 26.25 -19.21 15.07
N PRO A 308 25.86 -19.89 16.16
CA PRO A 308 26.46 -21.15 16.56
C PRO A 308 26.19 -22.23 15.51
N LYS A 309 27.22 -23.03 15.20
CA LYS A 309 27.11 -24.14 14.24
C LYS A 309 26.46 -25.39 14.85
N ALA A 310 26.64 -25.60 16.14
CA ALA A 310 26.11 -26.77 16.85
C ALA A 310 24.72 -26.49 17.43
N ALA A 311 23.90 -27.54 17.47
CA ALA A 311 22.62 -27.50 18.15
C ALA A 311 22.80 -27.32 19.67
N ILE A 312 21.93 -26.53 20.28
CA ILE A 312 21.93 -26.24 21.73
C ILE A 312 21.08 -27.28 22.45
N LYS A 313 21.67 -28.12 23.23
CA LYS A 313 20.97 -29.17 24.03
C LYS A 313 20.03 -28.53 25.05
N GLY A 314 18.99 -29.26 25.47
CA GLY A 314 18.07 -28.82 26.51
C GLY A 314 18.79 -28.30 27.77
N GLY A 315 18.38 -27.21 28.31
CA GLY A 315 18.99 -26.53 29.46
C GLY A 315 20.38 -25.89 29.22
N LYS A 316 20.89 -25.89 27.97
CA LYS A 316 22.19 -25.28 27.61
C LYS A 316 22.01 -23.96 26.89
N LYS A 317 23.14 -23.23 26.78
CA LYS A 317 23.22 -21.91 26.15
C LYS A 317 24.30 -21.88 25.08
N ALA A 318 24.14 -20.98 24.10
CA ALA A 318 25.17 -20.64 23.13
C ALA A 318 25.10 -19.15 22.81
N ASP A 319 26.18 -18.60 22.32
CA ASP A 319 26.25 -17.18 21.95
C ASP A 319 26.13 -17.02 20.43
N ILE A 320 25.34 -16.04 20.02
CA ILE A 320 25.34 -15.45 18.69
C ILE A 320 26.23 -14.22 18.78
N ARG A 321 27.31 -14.19 18.01
CA ARG A 321 28.21 -13.03 17.96
C ARG A 321 27.64 -11.97 17.03
N VAL A 322 27.65 -10.73 17.47
CA VAL A 322 27.22 -9.57 16.70
C VAL A 322 28.38 -8.57 16.63
N ASP A 323 28.95 -8.41 15.45
CA ASP A 323 30.02 -7.46 15.18
C ASP A 323 29.42 -6.18 14.60
N ILE A 324 29.71 -5.05 15.25
CA ILE A 324 29.23 -3.71 14.91
C ILE A 324 30.34 -2.97 14.20
N ASN A 325 30.07 -2.45 13.01
CA ASN A 325 31.00 -1.67 12.22
C ASN A 325 30.60 -0.19 12.22
N ALA A 326 31.37 0.66 12.87
CA ALA A 326 31.16 2.11 12.91
C ALA A 326 32.03 2.90 11.91
N VAL A 327 32.56 2.24 10.87
CA VAL A 327 33.28 2.91 9.78
C VAL A 327 32.32 3.81 9.00
N GLY A 328 32.64 5.10 8.91
CA GLY A 328 31.78 6.10 8.25
C GLY A 328 30.57 6.56 9.08
N ALA A 329 30.39 6.03 10.31
CA ALA A 329 29.33 6.47 11.20
C ALA A 329 29.66 7.82 11.84
N THR A 330 28.66 8.68 12.02
CA THR A 330 28.74 9.95 12.75
C THR A 330 28.39 9.77 14.22
N PRO A 331 28.87 10.66 15.13
CA PRO A 331 28.49 10.63 16.54
C PRO A 331 26.99 10.68 16.72
N ALA A 332 26.38 9.59 17.21
CA ALA A 332 24.95 9.46 17.46
C ALA A 332 24.66 8.15 18.21
N GLN A 333 23.40 8.01 18.67
CA GLN A 333 22.88 6.74 19.15
C GLN A 333 22.27 5.97 17.97
N TYR A 334 22.67 4.72 17.83
CA TYR A 334 22.23 3.81 16.81
C TYR A 334 21.34 2.70 17.38
N SER A 335 20.40 2.24 16.57
CA SER A 335 19.51 1.12 16.89
C SER A 335 19.27 0.30 15.63
N ARG A 336 19.58 -1.00 15.66
CA ARG A 336 19.40 -1.95 14.56
C ARG A 336 18.77 -3.24 15.06
N THR A 337 18.37 -4.09 14.15
CA THR A 337 17.68 -5.34 14.48
C THR A 337 18.47 -6.56 14.01
N VAL A 338 18.72 -7.48 14.92
CA VAL A 338 19.14 -8.85 14.61
C VAL A 338 17.90 -9.75 14.59
N ILE A 339 17.78 -10.56 13.54
CA ILE A 339 16.71 -11.55 13.37
C ILE A 339 17.31 -12.93 13.58
N VAL A 340 16.69 -13.73 14.45
CA VAL A 340 17.11 -15.11 14.77
C VAL A 340 15.98 -16.05 14.40
N ILE A 341 16.26 -16.99 13.49
CA ILE A 341 15.34 -18.04 13.06
C ILE A 341 15.79 -19.36 13.68
N THR A 342 14.88 -20.05 14.33
CA THR A 342 15.15 -21.31 15.03
C THR A 342 14.11 -22.37 14.66
N ASN A 343 14.33 -23.60 15.13
CA ASN A 343 13.34 -24.70 15.06
C ASN A 343 12.40 -24.74 16.27
N ASP A 344 12.21 -23.66 17.00
CA ASP A 344 11.19 -23.52 18.04
C ASP A 344 9.81 -23.37 17.37
N PRO A 345 8.87 -24.31 17.50
CA PRO A 345 7.57 -24.25 16.82
C PRO A 345 6.65 -23.16 17.38
N LYS A 346 6.86 -22.72 18.64
CA LYS A 346 6.05 -21.68 19.28
C LYS A 346 6.53 -20.28 18.93
N LYS A 347 7.85 -20.10 18.74
CA LYS A 347 8.46 -18.82 18.42
C LYS A 347 9.63 -18.97 17.45
N PRO A 348 9.36 -19.38 16.20
CA PRO A 348 10.42 -19.69 15.24
C PRO A 348 11.25 -18.47 14.82
N ILE A 349 10.74 -17.27 14.99
CA ILE A 349 11.42 -16.03 14.62
C ILE A 349 11.44 -15.07 15.82
N SER A 350 12.62 -14.63 16.19
CA SER A 350 12.84 -13.64 17.23
C SER A 350 13.57 -12.42 16.67
N LYS A 351 13.17 -11.23 17.10
CA LYS A 351 13.82 -9.96 16.77
C LYS A 351 14.48 -9.41 18.02
N VAL A 352 15.75 -9.07 17.89
CA VAL A 352 16.56 -8.51 18.98
C VAL A 352 17.04 -7.12 18.56
N LYS A 353 16.70 -6.13 19.35
CA LYS A 353 17.16 -4.76 19.18
C LYS A 353 18.59 -4.63 19.72
N VAL A 354 19.50 -4.14 18.89
CA VAL A 354 20.89 -3.86 19.27
C VAL A 354 21.10 -2.36 19.22
N THR A 355 21.52 -1.79 20.35
CA THR A 355 21.76 -0.35 20.48
C THR A 355 23.23 -0.09 20.84
N TRP A 356 23.78 1.02 20.35
CA TRP A 356 25.11 1.52 20.69
C TRP A 356 25.21 3.02 20.47
N THR A 357 26.20 3.64 21.04
CA THR A 357 26.51 5.05 20.82
C THR A 357 27.86 5.17 20.11
N VAL A 358 27.96 6.01 19.09
CA VAL A 358 29.19 6.36 18.40
C VAL A 358 29.65 7.72 18.91
N GLU A 359 30.95 7.83 19.31
CA GLU A 359 31.65 9.03 19.75
C GLU A 359 32.88 9.33 18.87
#